data_37a8b85ff91f1e6881649357327740cb
#
_entry.id   37a8b85ff91f1e6881649357327740cb
#
_cell.length_a   1.000
_cell.length_b   1.000
_cell.length_c   1.000
_cell.angle_alpha   90.00
_cell.angle_beta   90.00
_cell.angle_gamma   90.00
#
_symmetry.space_group_name_H-M   'P 1'
#
loop_
_entity.id
_entity.type
_entity.pdbx_description
1 polymer ?
#
loop_
_entity_poly.entity_id
_entity_poly.type
_entity_poly.pdbx_seq_one_letter_code
_entity_poly.pdbx_strand_id
1 'polypeptide(L)'
;LPMRRKRDRSYVISPGSIVYTCFSSDFFLEDADPWRERAWEMMRWRQDLFFLMITKRITRLQQCLPPDWREGYPNVHICCTVENQRQAQIRLPVYQRAPIRHKSIICSPLLGPINLSPYLGNWVEEVVAAGESGEEARPCHYDWVLDLRRQCVEKQVPFHFMQTGARLIKDGKCYRIARRYQHSQAKAAGIDFTPPGKKSPFGRTENFFDIQTESE
;
A
#
# COMPACT_ATOMS: atom_id res chain seq x y z
N LEU A 1 -3.77 -15.26 13.80
CA LEU A 1 -2.34 -15.52 13.73
C LEU A 1 -1.54 -14.65 14.71
N PRO A 2 -1.77 -13.31 14.86
CA PRO A 2 -1.00 -12.44 15.77
C PRO A 2 -1.02 -12.89 17.23
N MET A 3 -2.09 -13.54 17.67
CA MET A 3 -2.25 -14.02 19.06
C MET A 3 -1.72 -15.44 19.28
N ARG A 4 -1.21 -16.12 18.23
CA ARG A 4 -0.70 -17.49 18.35
C ARG A 4 0.59 -17.51 19.16
N ARG A 5 0.65 -18.43 20.14
CA ARG A 5 1.82 -18.63 21.00
C ARG A 5 2.56 -19.92 20.66
N LYS A 6 3.86 -19.93 20.87
CA LYS A 6 4.73 -21.10 20.85
C LYS A 6 4.57 -21.89 22.17
N ARG A 7 5.27 -23.04 22.25
CA ARG A 7 5.28 -23.89 23.44
C ARG A 7 5.87 -23.20 24.68
N ASP A 8 6.84 -22.30 24.48
CA ASP A 8 7.48 -21.48 25.53
C ASP A 8 6.63 -20.22 25.90
N ARG A 9 5.38 -20.14 25.45
CA ARG A 9 4.43 -19.05 25.65
C ARG A 9 4.78 -17.73 24.93
N SER A 10 5.92 -17.62 24.24
CA SER A 10 6.22 -16.47 23.38
C SER A 10 5.27 -16.42 22.18
N TYR A 11 5.09 -15.23 21.60
CA TYR A 11 4.30 -15.12 20.37
C TYR A 11 5.04 -15.68 19.16
N VAL A 12 4.28 -16.28 18.23
CA VAL A 12 4.84 -16.79 16.96
C VAL A 12 5.37 -15.64 16.11
N ILE A 13 4.63 -14.51 16.07
CA ILE A 13 5.08 -13.29 15.38
C ILE A 13 5.85 -12.45 16.40
N SER A 14 7.12 -12.20 16.11
CA SER A 14 8.02 -11.43 16.97
C SER A 14 7.65 -9.96 17.06
N PRO A 15 7.91 -9.26 18.17
CA PRO A 15 7.80 -7.81 18.26
C PRO A 15 8.54 -7.09 17.12
N GLY A 16 8.01 -5.96 16.68
CA GLY A 16 8.56 -5.16 15.58
C GLY A 16 8.22 -5.67 14.18
N SER A 17 7.55 -6.84 14.07
CA SER A 17 7.18 -7.38 12.76
C SER A 17 6.02 -6.61 12.12
N ILE A 18 6.03 -6.52 10.78
CA ILE A 18 4.90 -6.03 9.99
C ILE A 18 3.95 -7.19 9.70
N VAL A 19 2.67 -6.98 9.98
CA VAL A 19 1.59 -7.92 9.67
C VAL A 19 0.79 -7.37 8.49
N TYR A 20 0.91 -8.01 7.35
CA TYR A 20 0.11 -7.70 6.17
C TYR A 20 -1.31 -8.23 6.36
N THR A 21 -2.26 -7.32 6.50
CA THR A 21 -3.63 -7.64 6.91
C THR A 21 -4.56 -7.64 5.72
N CYS A 22 -5.18 -8.80 5.42
CA CYS A 22 -6.13 -9.00 4.32
C CYS A 22 -5.57 -8.67 2.93
N PHE A 23 -4.31 -9.04 2.63
CA PHE A 23 -3.68 -8.76 1.33
C PHE A 23 -4.29 -9.54 0.16
N SER A 24 -4.92 -10.69 0.41
CA SER A 24 -5.69 -11.46 -0.57
C SER A 24 -7.17 -11.03 -0.67
N SER A 25 -7.58 -10.02 0.10
CA SER A 25 -8.95 -9.51 0.18
C SER A 25 -8.91 -8.02 0.51
N ASP A 26 -9.95 -7.48 1.15
CA ASP A 26 -10.01 -6.10 1.62
C ASP A 26 -10.58 -6.08 3.03
N PHE A 27 -9.87 -5.45 3.98
CA PHE A 27 -10.28 -5.42 5.38
C PHE A 27 -11.64 -4.74 5.61
N PHE A 28 -12.04 -3.86 4.70
CA PHE A 28 -13.33 -3.14 4.75
C PHE A 28 -14.41 -3.76 3.86
N LEU A 29 -14.22 -5.01 3.42
CA LEU A 29 -15.25 -5.77 2.73
C LEU A 29 -16.44 -6.01 3.66
N GLU A 30 -17.68 -5.99 3.11
CA GLU A 30 -18.92 -6.21 3.85
C GLU A 30 -18.94 -7.57 4.54
N ASP A 31 -18.52 -8.61 3.84
CA ASP A 31 -18.47 -9.99 4.36
C ASP A 31 -17.54 -10.14 5.57
N ALA A 32 -16.60 -9.18 5.76
CA ALA A 32 -15.69 -9.16 6.89
C ALA A 32 -16.27 -8.47 8.14
N ASP A 33 -17.43 -7.80 8.05
CA ASP A 33 -18.02 -7.06 9.16
C ASP A 33 -18.16 -7.90 10.45
N PRO A 34 -18.63 -9.15 10.40
CA PRO A 34 -18.77 -9.98 11.61
C PRO A 34 -17.46 -10.31 12.32
N TRP A 35 -16.32 -10.25 11.61
CA TRP A 35 -15.00 -10.63 12.12
C TRP A 35 -14.10 -9.44 12.49
N ARG A 36 -14.47 -8.24 12.04
CA ARG A 36 -13.62 -7.04 12.11
C ARG A 36 -13.32 -6.61 13.53
N GLU A 37 -14.29 -6.65 14.43
CA GLU A 37 -14.07 -6.27 15.83
C GLU A 37 -13.00 -7.16 16.47
N ARG A 38 -13.01 -8.45 16.18
CA ARG A 38 -11.96 -9.37 16.67
C ARG A 38 -10.58 -9.02 16.13
N ALA A 39 -10.48 -8.53 14.90
CA ALA A 39 -9.22 -8.08 14.33
C ALA A 39 -8.72 -6.79 15.01
N TRP A 40 -9.63 -5.83 15.27
CA TRP A 40 -9.30 -4.62 16.03
C TRP A 40 -8.82 -4.93 17.45
N GLU A 41 -9.45 -5.86 18.15
CA GLU A 41 -8.97 -6.34 19.45
C GLU A 41 -7.53 -6.86 19.38
N MET A 42 -7.19 -7.66 18.36
CA MET A 42 -5.83 -8.17 18.19
C MET A 42 -4.83 -7.04 17.97
N MET A 43 -5.18 -6.01 17.20
CA MET A 43 -4.33 -4.84 16.94
C MET A 43 -4.13 -4.00 18.20
N ARG A 44 -5.19 -3.81 19.00
CA ARG A 44 -5.10 -3.15 20.33
C ARG A 44 -4.18 -3.91 21.29
N TRP A 45 -4.28 -5.23 21.29
CA TRP A 45 -3.50 -6.07 22.18
C TRP A 45 -2.03 -6.16 21.77
N ARG A 46 -1.77 -6.25 20.45
CA ARG A 46 -0.42 -6.43 19.90
C ARG A 46 0.16 -5.10 19.38
N GLN A 47 0.32 -4.13 20.27
CA GLN A 47 0.93 -2.83 19.97
C GLN A 47 2.44 -2.92 19.64
N ASP A 48 3.04 -4.08 19.90
CA ASP A 48 4.39 -4.42 19.51
C ASP A 48 4.54 -4.82 18.03
N LEU A 49 3.44 -4.94 17.29
CA LEU A 49 3.40 -5.23 15.85
C LEU A 49 2.91 -4.03 15.06
N PHE A 50 3.30 -3.95 13.79
CA PHE A 50 2.73 -3.01 12.83
C PHE A 50 1.75 -3.74 11.92
N PHE A 51 0.52 -3.27 11.84
CA PHE A 51 -0.52 -3.82 10.96
C PHE A 51 -0.69 -2.94 9.75
N LEU A 52 -0.39 -3.49 8.57
CA LEU A 52 -0.55 -2.81 7.31
C LEU A 52 -1.70 -3.41 6.54
N MET A 53 -2.62 -2.55 6.10
CA MET A 53 -3.73 -2.95 5.25
C MET A 53 -3.85 -2.03 4.03
N ILE A 54 -4.23 -2.62 2.91
CA ILE A 54 -4.48 -1.91 1.66
C ILE A 54 -5.97 -2.02 1.35
N THR A 55 -6.62 -0.91 1.01
CA THR A 55 -8.05 -0.91 0.74
C THR A 55 -8.42 -0.10 -0.50
N LYS A 56 -9.41 -0.61 -1.21
CA LYS A 56 -10.17 0.11 -2.26
C LYS A 56 -11.51 0.64 -1.73
N ARG A 57 -11.83 0.33 -0.47
CA ARG A 57 -13.13 0.62 0.18
C ARG A 57 -13.02 1.69 1.26
N ILE A 58 -12.16 2.68 1.07
CA ILE A 58 -11.93 3.74 2.06
C ILE A 58 -13.21 4.51 2.41
N THR A 59 -14.19 4.57 1.52
CA THR A 59 -15.49 5.18 1.76
C THR A 59 -16.32 4.48 2.84
N ARG A 60 -16.02 3.20 3.14
CA ARG A 60 -16.64 2.44 4.24
C ARG A 60 -15.93 2.62 5.58
N LEU A 61 -14.78 3.30 5.60
CA LEU A 61 -13.93 3.39 6.80
C LEU A 61 -14.72 3.74 8.04
N GLN A 62 -15.51 4.82 7.99
CA GLN A 62 -16.18 5.37 9.17
C GLN A 62 -17.09 4.36 9.88
N GLN A 63 -17.79 3.51 9.13
CA GLN A 63 -18.68 2.48 9.67
C GLN A 63 -17.94 1.20 10.11
N CYS A 64 -16.65 1.10 9.79
CA CYS A 64 -15.80 -0.05 10.08
C CYS A 64 -14.83 0.19 11.25
N LEU A 65 -14.75 1.43 11.75
CA LEU A 65 -13.86 1.78 12.85
C LEU A 65 -14.44 1.32 14.20
N PRO A 66 -13.59 0.86 15.13
CA PRO A 66 -14.02 0.55 16.48
C PRO A 66 -14.32 1.84 17.28
N PRO A 67 -15.15 1.79 18.34
CA PRO A 67 -15.55 2.98 19.10
C PRO A 67 -14.39 3.75 19.72
N ASP A 68 -13.28 3.09 20.03
CA ASP A 68 -12.09 3.65 20.65
C ASP A 68 -11.01 4.09 19.65
N TRP A 69 -11.32 4.14 18.36
CA TRP A 69 -10.37 4.47 17.29
C TRP A 69 -9.73 5.86 17.41
N ARG A 70 -10.50 6.89 17.81
CA ARG A 70 -10.06 8.29 17.91
C ARG A 70 -9.35 8.76 16.64
N GLU A 71 -8.06 9.18 16.76
CA GLU A 71 -7.20 9.63 15.64
C GLU A 71 -6.42 8.49 14.96
N GLY A 72 -6.73 7.25 15.30
CA GLY A 72 -6.09 6.05 14.76
C GLY A 72 -5.09 5.38 15.70
N TYR A 73 -5.02 4.07 15.62
CA TYR A 73 -4.03 3.31 16.39
C TYR A 73 -2.61 3.57 15.86
N PRO A 74 -1.62 3.76 16.76
CA PRO A 74 -0.25 4.10 16.34
C PRO A 74 0.47 2.97 15.62
N ASN A 75 -0.04 1.77 15.71
CA ASN A 75 0.52 0.56 15.08
C ASN A 75 -0.30 0.07 13.88
N VAL A 76 -1.20 0.91 13.34
CA VAL A 76 -2.03 0.56 12.18
C VAL A 76 -1.78 1.56 11.06
N HIS A 77 -1.36 1.02 9.91
CA HIS A 77 -1.18 1.76 8.67
C HIS A 77 -2.24 1.34 7.66
N ILE A 78 -3.07 2.28 7.24
CA ILE A 78 -4.10 2.04 6.24
C ILE A 78 -3.69 2.71 4.94
N CYS A 79 -3.52 1.93 3.88
CA CYS A 79 -3.15 2.41 2.56
C CYS A 79 -4.40 2.47 1.67
N CYS A 80 -4.59 3.60 0.98
CA CYS A 80 -5.68 3.77 0.03
C CYS A 80 -5.19 3.49 -1.39
N THR A 81 -5.83 2.53 -2.07
CA THR A 81 -5.53 2.23 -3.48
C THR A 81 -6.28 3.17 -4.41
N VAL A 82 -5.57 3.67 -5.42
CA VAL A 82 -6.13 4.45 -6.54
C VAL A 82 -5.49 4.01 -7.85
N GLU A 83 -6.25 3.39 -8.73
CA GLU A 83 -5.76 2.78 -9.96
C GLU A 83 -5.78 3.73 -11.16
N ASN A 84 -6.59 4.78 -11.09
CA ASN A 84 -6.79 5.79 -12.13
C ASN A 84 -7.35 7.09 -11.54
N GLN A 85 -7.45 8.13 -12.37
CA GLN A 85 -7.91 9.45 -11.95
C GLN A 85 -9.31 9.44 -11.30
N ARG A 86 -10.23 8.64 -11.85
CA ARG A 86 -11.60 8.54 -11.30
C ARG A 86 -11.59 8.04 -9.85
N GLN A 87 -10.80 7.00 -9.57
CA GLN A 87 -10.71 6.46 -8.21
C GLN A 87 -9.98 7.42 -7.26
N ALA A 88 -8.98 8.16 -7.75
CA ALA A 88 -8.33 9.20 -6.96
C ALA A 88 -9.33 10.29 -6.53
N GLN A 89 -10.16 10.78 -7.45
CA GLN A 89 -11.19 11.80 -7.17
C GLN A 89 -12.27 11.33 -6.18
N ILE A 90 -12.61 10.04 -6.19
CA ILE A 90 -13.62 9.49 -5.27
C ILE A 90 -13.02 9.22 -3.89
N ARG A 91 -11.85 8.58 -3.84
CA ARG A 91 -11.30 8.03 -2.61
C ARG A 91 -10.43 9.00 -1.82
N LEU A 92 -9.59 9.80 -2.49
CA LEU A 92 -8.61 10.63 -1.79
C LEU A 92 -9.20 11.76 -0.96
N PRO A 93 -10.30 12.45 -1.35
CA PRO A 93 -10.93 13.44 -0.48
C PRO A 93 -11.47 12.86 0.84
N VAL A 94 -11.99 11.64 0.80
CA VAL A 94 -12.42 10.90 1.99
C VAL A 94 -11.23 10.48 2.82
N TYR A 95 -10.22 9.90 2.17
CA TYR A 95 -9.02 9.39 2.82
C TYR A 95 -8.20 10.50 3.50
N GLN A 96 -8.09 11.66 2.89
CA GLN A 96 -7.37 12.81 3.46
C GLN A 96 -7.96 13.22 4.81
N ARG A 97 -9.30 13.27 4.91
CA ARG A 97 -10.04 13.67 6.12
C ARG A 97 -10.20 12.57 7.14
N ALA A 98 -9.93 11.32 6.75
CA ALA A 98 -10.09 10.18 7.63
C ALA A 98 -9.18 10.26 8.86
N PRO A 99 -9.65 9.89 10.07
CA PRO A 99 -8.85 9.87 11.28
C PRO A 99 -7.90 8.66 11.27
N ILE A 100 -6.90 8.68 10.42
CA ILE A 100 -5.89 7.63 10.26
C ILE A 100 -4.53 8.26 10.53
N ARG A 101 -3.76 7.66 11.41
CA ARG A 101 -2.44 8.18 11.80
C ARG A 101 -1.39 7.96 10.72
N HIS A 102 -1.34 6.78 10.13
CA HIS A 102 -0.36 6.41 9.10
C HIS A 102 -1.05 6.19 7.76
N LYS A 103 -0.70 6.98 6.76
CA LYS A 103 -1.37 7.05 5.45
C LYS A 103 -0.40 6.96 4.30
N SER A 104 -0.61 6.02 3.37
CA SER A 104 0.09 5.94 2.08
C SER A 104 -0.90 5.74 0.93
N ILE A 105 -0.55 6.28 -0.24
CA ILE A 105 -1.35 6.12 -1.46
C ILE A 105 -0.72 5.02 -2.31
N ILE A 106 -1.52 4.04 -2.73
CA ILE A 106 -1.08 2.91 -3.53
C ILE A 106 -1.69 3.00 -4.93
N CYS A 107 -0.89 3.33 -5.93
CA CYS A 107 -1.27 3.32 -7.35
C CYS A 107 -0.93 1.94 -7.95
N SER A 108 -1.68 0.91 -7.52
CA SER A 108 -1.45 -0.49 -7.93
C SER A 108 -2.76 -1.26 -8.07
N PRO A 109 -3.03 -1.82 -9.28
CA PRO A 109 -2.29 -1.59 -10.52
C PRO A 109 -2.53 -0.16 -11.05
N LEU A 110 -1.47 0.46 -11.57
CA LEU A 110 -1.58 1.77 -12.24
C LEU A 110 -2.16 1.57 -13.65
N LEU A 111 -3.38 2.04 -13.87
CA LEU A 111 -4.18 1.78 -15.08
C LEU A 111 -4.44 3.02 -15.95
N GLY A 112 -3.84 4.13 -15.62
CA GLY A 112 -3.96 5.38 -16.35
C GLY A 112 -3.17 6.50 -15.68
N PRO A 113 -3.03 7.65 -16.32
CA PRO A 113 -2.41 8.82 -15.72
C PRO A 113 -3.25 9.31 -14.53
N ILE A 114 -2.58 9.77 -13.46
CA ILE A 114 -3.25 10.26 -12.26
C ILE A 114 -2.60 11.58 -11.85
N ASN A 115 -3.41 12.64 -11.74
CA ASN A 115 -2.98 13.86 -11.08
C ASN A 115 -3.25 13.75 -9.57
N LEU A 116 -2.20 13.45 -8.82
CA LEU A 116 -2.22 13.40 -7.35
C LEU A 116 -1.90 14.75 -6.71
N SER A 117 -1.38 15.73 -7.45
CA SER A 117 -0.90 17.01 -6.89
C SER A 117 -1.89 17.72 -5.96
N PRO A 118 -3.22 17.70 -6.20
CA PRO A 118 -4.19 18.29 -5.27
C PRO A 118 -4.32 17.56 -3.93
N TYR A 119 -3.86 16.31 -3.88
CA TYR A 119 -4.03 15.43 -2.72
C TYR A 119 -2.72 15.16 -1.97
N LEU A 120 -1.57 15.54 -2.54
CA LEU A 120 -0.27 15.34 -1.90
C LEU A 120 0.02 16.44 -0.87
N GLY A 121 0.59 16.03 0.26
CA GLY A 121 0.98 16.93 1.35
C GLY A 121 1.59 16.14 2.51
N ASN A 122 1.82 16.82 3.63
CA ASN A 122 2.48 16.24 4.80
C ASN A 122 1.71 15.07 5.46
N TRP A 123 0.44 14.88 5.11
CA TRP A 123 -0.39 13.80 5.59
C TRP A 123 -0.16 12.46 4.84
N VAL A 124 0.55 12.49 3.70
CA VAL A 124 0.93 11.31 2.92
C VAL A 124 2.35 10.92 3.27
N GLU A 125 2.54 9.73 3.78
CA GLU A 125 3.85 9.22 4.14
C GLU A 125 4.61 8.68 2.93
N GLU A 126 3.90 8.07 1.96
CA GLU A 126 4.50 7.54 0.73
C GLU A 126 3.45 7.36 -0.38
N VAL A 127 3.90 7.47 -1.62
CA VAL A 127 3.16 7.04 -2.81
C VAL A 127 3.88 5.85 -3.42
N VAL A 128 3.17 4.75 -3.63
CA VAL A 128 3.69 3.54 -4.27
C VAL A 128 3.03 3.36 -5.62
N ALA A 129 3.81 3.15 -6.68
CA ALA A 129 3.33 2.84 -8.02
C ALA A 129 3.71 1.42 -8.42
N ALA A 130 2.77 0.70 -9.06
CA ALA A 130 3.02 -0.63 -9.59
C ALA A 130 2.13 -0.96 -10.79
N GLY A 131 2.67 -1.69 -11.76
CA GLY A 131 1.89 -2.31 -12.82
C GLY A 131 1.19 -3.58 -12.36
N GLU A 132 0.27 -4.09 -13.18
CA GLU A 132 -0.49 -5.31 -12.94
C GLU A 132 0.33 -6.57 -13.26
N SER A 133 0.27 -7.56 -12.38
CA SER A 133 0.87 -8.89 -12.60
C SER A 133 -0.16 -9.86 -13.21
N GLY A 134 0.34 -10.93 -13.85
CA GLY A 134 -0.47 -11.99 -14.42
C GLY A 134 -0.51 -11.96 -15.95
N GLU A 135 -1.03 -13.04 -16.55
CA GLU A 135 -1.03 -13.21 -18.01
C GLU A 135 -1.90 -12.19 -18.73
N GLU A 136 -3.07 -11.90 -18.15
CA GLU A 136 -4.04 -10.94 -18.66
C GLU A 136 -3.80 -9.50 -18.16
N ALA A 137 -2.59 -9.21 -17.63
CA ALA A 137 -2.27 -7.90 -17.10
C ALA A 137 -2.48 -6.79 -18.14
N ARG A 138 -3.12 -5.71 -17.70
CA ARG A 138 -3.25 -4.49 -18.48
C ARG A 138 -1.91 -3.76 -18.52
N PRO A 139 -1.58 -3.07 -19.62
CA PRO A 139 -0.32 -2.35 -19.72
C PRO A 139 -0.21 -1.21 -18.70
N CYS A 140 0.98 -1.08 -18.10
CA CYS A 140 1.39 0.08 -17.35
C CYS A 140 2.32 0.93 -18.24
N HIS A 141 2.03 2.22 -18.38
CA HIS A 141 2.90 3.13 -19.12
C HIS A 141 3.96 3.72 -18.17
N TYR A 142 5.22 3.64 -18.56
CA TYR A 142 6.32 4.16 -17.76
C TYR A 142 6.23 5.67 -17.56
N ASP A 143 5.70 6.39 -18.53
CA ASP A 143 5.47 7.85 -18.44
C ASP A 143 4.47 8.22 -17.33
N TRP A 144 3.48 7.37 -17.05
CA TRP A 144 2.57 7.58 -15.91
C TRP A 144 3.31 7.44 -14.57
N VAL A 145 4.25 6.49 -14.51
CA VAL A 145 5.09 6.28 -13.32
C VAL A 145 6.00 7.48 -13.08
N LEU A 146 6.65 7.97 -14.15
CA LEU A 146 7.52 9.15 -14.10
C LEU A 146 6.74 10.43 -13.73
N ASP A 147 5.52 10.59 -14.22
CA ASP A 147 4.68 11.73 -13.86
C ASP A 147 4.26 11.69 -12.38
N LEU A 148 3.86 10.53 -11.85
CA LEU A 148 3.61 10.37 -10.42
C LEU A 148 4.84 10.71 -9.58
N ARG A 149 6.03 10.23 -9.98
CA ARG A 149 7.28 10.57 -9.34
C ARG A 149 7.53 12.08 -9.33
N ARG A 150 7.36 12.76 -10.47
CA ARG A 150 7.52 14.22 -10.60
C ARG A 150 6.62 14.96 -9.59
N GLN A 151 5.34 14.59 -9.52
CA GLN A 151 4.38 15.17 -8.58
C GLN A 151 4.83 14.95 -7.12
N CYS A 152 5.34 13.76 -6.78
CA CYS A 152 5.84 13.46 -5.44
C CYS A 152 7.10 14.28 -5.10
N VAL A 153 8.03 14.45 -6.04
CA VAL A 153 9.23 15.29 -5.88
C VAL A 153 8.82 16.74 -5.62
N GLU A 154 7.92 17.31 -6.43
CA GLU A 154 7.41 18.68 -6.27
C GLU A 154 6.75 18.91 -4.90
N LYS A 155 6.06 17.90 -4.37
CA LYS A 155 5.35 17.96 -3.08
C LYS A 155 6.17 17.42 -1.90
N GLN A 156 7.42 17.03 -2.13
CA GLN A 156 8.31 16.47 -1.11
C GLN A 156 7.68 15.27 -0.37
N VAL A 157 7.01 14.39 -1.11
CA VAL A 157 6.43 13.14 -0.64
C VAL A 157 7.29 11.97 -1.14
N PRO A 158 7.64 11.00 -0.29
CA PRO A 158 8.34 9.79 -0.72
C PRO A 158 7.60 9.06 -1.84
N PHE A 159 8.36 8.55 -2.82
CA PHE A 159 7.83 7.80 -3.96
C PHE A 159 8.60 6.49 -4.14
N HIS A 160 7.88 5.41 -4.33
CA HIS A 160 8.44 4.09 -4.59
C HIS A 160 7.81 3.45 -5.84
N PHE A 161 8.68 3.04 -6.79
CA PHE A 161 8.27 2.22 -7.93
C PHE A 161 8.47 0.75 -7.61
N MET A 162 7.42 0.11 -7.12
CA MET A 162 7.47 -1.23 -6.56
C MET A 162 7.70 -2.33 -7.59
N GLN A 163 6.92 -2.32 -8.68
CA GLN A 163 7.04 -3.32 -9.77
C GLN A 163 6.55 -2.77 -11.11
N THR A 164 7.13 -3.29 -12.19
CA THR A 164 6.77 -2.89 -13.56
C THR A 164 5.41 -3.42 -14.01
N GLY A 165 4.94 -4.50 -13.40
CA GLY A 165 3.87 -5.33 -13.94
C GLY A 165 4.33 -6.24 -15.08
N ALA A 166 3.41 -7.09 -15.56
CA ALA A 166 3.72 -8.05 -16.62
C ALA A 166 3.82 -7.40 -18.00
N ARG A 167 3.21 -6.23 -18.20
CA ARG A 167 3.24 -5.47 -19.46
C ARG A 167 3.60 -4.01 -19.16
N LEU A 168 4.82 -3.60 -19.56
CA LEU A 168 5.28 -2.22 -19.41
C LEU A 168 5.44 -1.57 -20.78
N ILE A 169 4.80 -0.43 -20.99
CA ILE A 169 5.01 0.39 -22.18
C ILE A 169 6.04 1.47 -21.85
N LYS A 170 7.14 1.49 -22.61
CA LYS A 170 8.18 2.49 -22.53
C LYS A 170 8.68 2.83 -23.96
N ASP A 171 8.83 4.10 -24.27
CA ASP A 171 9.30 4.59 -25.59
C ASP A 171 8.52 3.97 -26.76
N GLY A 172 7.19 3.87 -26.62
CA GLY A 172 6.27 3.30 -27.61
C GLY A 172 6.34 1.78 -27.75
N LYS A 173 7.19 1.08 -26.99
CA LYS A 173 7.34 -0.39 -27.03
C LYS A 173 6.68 -1.02 -25.81
N CYS A 174 6.00 -2.17 -26.03
CA CYS A 174 5.43 -2.97 -24.96
C CYS A 174 6.41 -4.11 -24.59
N TYR A 175 6.90 -4.08 -23.37
CA TYR A 175 7.77 -5.11 -22.80
C TYR A 175 6.94 -6.08 -21.99
N ARG A 176 7.08 -7.38 -22.27
CA ARG A 176 6.53 -8.47 -21.44
C ARG A 176 7.60 -8.86 -20.41
N ILE A 177 7.28 -8.69 -19.13
CA ILE A 177 8.23 -8.91 -18.04
C ILE A 177 7.73 -10.05 -17.17
N ALA A 178 8.48 -11.14 -17.12
CA ALA A 178 8.14 -12.28 -16.28
C ALA A 178 8.09 -11.87 -14.79
N ARG A 179 7.16 -12.47 -14.03
CA ARG A 179 6.86 -12.10 -12.64
C ARG A 179 8.10 -11.96 -11.77
N ARG A 180 9.04 -12.90 -11.86
CA ARG A 180 10.30 -12.90 -11.11
C ARG A 180 11.22 -11.70 -11.37
N TYR A 181 10.99 -10.95 -12.45
CA TYR A 181 11.81 -9.79 -12.80
C TYR A 181 11.10 -8.44 -12.59
N GLN A 182 9.80 -8.42 -12.27
CA GLN A 182 9.02 -7.18 -12.23
C GLN A 182 9.55 -6.22 -11.15
N HIS A 183 9.89 -6.72 -9.97
CA HIS A 183 10.48 -5.93 -8.88
C HIS A 183 11.92 -5.49 -9.19
N SER A 184 12.75 -6.41 -9.66
CA SER A 184 14.16 -6.10 -9.97
C SER A 184 14.29 -5.09 -11.11
N GLN A 185 13.42 -5.14 -12.12
CA GLN A 185 13.39 -4.15 -13.19
C GLN A 185 12.90 -2.78 -12.70
N ALA A 186 11.92 -2.72 -11.82
CA ALA A 186 11.49 -1.46 -11.19
C ALA A 186 12.62 -0.87 -10.34
N LYS A 187 13.29 -1.68 -9.52
CA LYS A 187 14.47 -1.27 -8.73
C LYS A 187 15.61 -0.76 -9.62
N ALA A 188 15.87 -1.45 -10.73
CA ALA A 188 16.91 -1.05 -11.69
C ALA A 188 16.61 0.28 -12.41
N ALA A 189 15.35 0.72 -12.46
CA ALA A 189 15.00 2.03 -12.99
C ALA A 189 15.55 3.19 -12.15
N GLY A 190 15.86 2.96 -10.87
CA GLY A 190 16.51 3.94 -9.98
C GLY A 190 15.72 5.22 -9.76
N ILE A 191 14.37 5.15 -9.84
CA ILE A 191 13.49 6.33 -9.80
C ILE A 191 12.80 6.55 -8.48
N ASP A 192 13.10 5.74 -7.46
CA ASP A 192 12.60 5.98 -6.11
C ASP A 192 13.04 7.35 -5.60
N PHE A 193 12.23 7.97 -4.77
CA PHE A 193 12.51 9.27 -4.20
C PHE A 193 12.17 9.30 -2.72
N THR A 194 13.10 9.75 -1.92
CA THR A 194 12.88 10.02 -0.49
C THR A 194 13.42 11.41 -0.17
N PRO A 195 12.57 12.36 0.25
CA PRO A 195 13.01 13.70 0.63
C PRO A 195 13.99 13.64 1.81
N PRO A 196 14.93 14.59 1.91
CA PRO A 196 15.82 14.70 3.07
C PRO A 196 15.02 14.74 4.38
N GLY A 197 15.45 13.95 5.36
CA GLY A 197 14.82 13.89 6.69
C GLY A 197 13.54 13.06 6.79
N LYS A 198 12.99 12.59 5.67
CA LYS A 198 11.89 11.61 5.66
C LYS A 198 12.40 10.17 5.58
N LYS A 199 11.59 9.23 6.06
CA LYS A 199 11.84 7.78 5.89
C LYS A 199 10.61 7.18 5.22
N SER A 200 10.81 6.15 4.39
CA SER A 200 9.71 5.32 3.96
C SER A 200 9.15 4.59 5.19
N PRO A 201 7.82 4.63 5.41
CA PRO A 201 7.18 3.97 6.56
C PRO A 201 7.38 2.47 6.56
N PHE A 202 7.62 1.91 5.38
CA PHE A 202 7.78 0.46 5.22
C PHE A 202 9.23 0.01 5.40
N GLY A 203 10.17 0.92 5.69
CA GLY A 203 11.59 0.64 5.68
C GLY A 203 11.95 -0.05 4.36
N ARG A 204 13.06 0.19 3.71
CA ARG A 204 13.48 -0.59 2.54
C ARG A 204 13.86 -2.02 2.97
N THR A 205 12.90 -2.76 3.54
CA THR A 205 13.00 -4.21 3.60
C THR A 205 12.79 -4.70 2.18
N GLU A 206 13.79 -5.32 1.63
CA GLU A 206 13.84 -5.83 0.25
C GLU A 206 12.67 -6.76 -0.11
N ASN A 207 11.75 -7.05 0.81
CA ASN A 207 10.75 -8.11 0.78
C ASN A 207 9.30 -7.63 0.98
N PHE A 208 8.95 -6.39 0.65
CA PHE A 208 7.57 -5.91 0.87
C PHE A 208 6.50 -6.74 0.13
N PHE A 209 6.85 -7.45 -0.95
CA PHE A 209 5.94 -8.25 -1.76
C PHE A 209 6.46 -9.63 -2.17
N ASP A 210 7.66 -10.06 -1.76
CA ASP A 210 8.18 -11.39 -2.06
C ASP A 210 7.38 -12.51 -1.34
N ILE A 211 6.55 -12.15 -0.35
CA ILE A 211 5.74 -13.10 0.42
C ILE A 211 4.60 -13.74 -0.40
N GLN A 212 4.25 -13.20 -1.57
CA GLN A 212 3.22 -13.80 -2.44
C GLN A 212 3.75 -14.90 -3.37
N THR A 213 5.03 -15.23 -3.35
CA THR A 213 5.63 -16.17 -4.29
C THR A 213 5.82 -17.60 -3.75
N GLU A 214 5.54 -17.86 -2.46
CA GLU A 214 5.76 -19.18 -1.85
C GLU A 214 4.49 -20.01 -1.58
N SER A 215 3.36 -19.68 -2.19
CA SER A 215 2.14 -20.47 -2.09
C SER A 215 1.61 -20.84 -3.48
N GLU A 216 2.26 -21.77 -4.14
CA GLU A 216 1.72 -22.74 -5.11
C GLU A 216 2.07 -24.14 -4.64
#